data_6e798535e58e3a9a3e37e6c3c37a3d35
#
_entry.id   6e798535e58e3a9a3e37e6c3c37a3d35
#
_cell.length_a   1.000
_cell.length_b   1.000
_cell.length_c   1.000
_cell.angle_alpha   90.00
_cell.angle_beta   90.00
_cell.angle_gamma   90.00
#
_symmetry.space_group_name_H-M   'P 1'
#
loop_
_entity.id
_entity.type
_entity.pdbx_description
1 polymer ?
#
loop_
_entity_poly.entity_id
_entity_poly.type
_entity_poly.pdbx_seq_one_letter_code
_entity_poly.pdbx_strand_id
1 'polypeptide(L)'
;MKERSDGYFQISLMNVFRNAARERDSRKATSEVTEDGRVLSVRSLERREGAGQATLRENLAQDLANLMATINLDSAQSLDGFDHVKRSVLNYGMTDLTHLTVDDSRRTKLAQDLKRSLLAHEPRLVPETLVVKLRSTLGRNHHVAFDITAEMAAKPVDVPLEFVAEIDTGAGKVALSNLTVRG
;
A
#
# COMPACT_ATOMS: atom_id res chain seq x y z
N MET A 1 17.23 -30.67 -3.17
CA MET A 1 17.41 -29.44 -4.00
C MET A 1 16.01 -28.87 -4.21
N LYS A 2 15.64 -27.84 -3.44
CA LYS A 2 14.30 -27.26 -3.44
C LYS A 2 14.34 -26.13 -4.44
N GLU A 3 13.77 -26.31 -5.61
CA GLU A 3 13.57 -25.24 -6.58
C GLU A 3 12.74 -24.16 -5.93
N ARG A 4 13.35 -23.03 -5.64
CA ARG A 4 12.65 -21.79 -5.37
C ARG A 4 12.11 -21.32 -6.73
N SER A 5 10.85 -21.56 -6.97
CA SER A 5 10.13 -20.79 -7.97
C SER A 5 10.02 -19.35 -7.46
N ASP A 6 11.04 -18.55 -7.66
CA ASP A 6 10.92 -17.10 -7.55
C ASP A 6 9.99 -16.66 -8.69
N GLY A 7 8.68 -16.73 -8.41
CA GLY A 7 7.66 -16.32 -9.34
C GLY A 7 7.81 -14.83 -9.64
N TYR A 8 7.94 -14.49 -10.91
CA TYR A 8 7.84 -13.11 -11.35
C TYR A 8 6.35 -12.71 -11.39
N PHE A 9 6.06 -11.55 -10.82
CA PHE A 9 4.72 -10.99 -10.73
C PHE A 9 4.56 -9.85 -11.71
N GLN A 10 3.37 -9.74 -12.32
CA GLN A 10 3.05 -8.59 -13.14
C GLN A 10 2.98 -7.33 -12.28
N ILE A 11 3.65 -6.28 -12.74
CA ILE A 11 3.61 -4.97 -12.08
C ILE A 11 2.95 -3.92 -12.97
N SER A 12 2.41 -2.90 -12.35
CA SER A 12 1.86 -1.75 -13.05
C SER A 12 2.96 -1.04 -13.85
N LEU A 13 2.61 -0.58 -15.05
CA LEU A 13 3.52 0.21 -15.89
C LEU A 13 4.05 1.45 -15.15
N MET A 14 3.24 2.08 -14.32
CA MET A 14 3.67 3.21 -13.48
C MET A 14 4.77 2.82 -12.50
N ASN A 15 4.71 1.62 -11.94
CA ASN A 15 5.75 1.13 -11.04
C ASN A 15 7.07 0.86 -11.78
N VAL A 16 7.01 0.38 -13.02
CA VAL A 16 8.20 0.24 -13.88
C VAL A 16 8.91 1.59 -14.05
N PHE A 17 8.15 2.65 -14.35
CA PHE A 17 8.73 4.00 -14.48
C PHE A 17 9.21 4.56 -13.14
N ARG A 18 8.50 4.33 -12.06
CA ARG A 18 8.89 4.75 -10.70
C ARG A 18 10.20 4.09 -10.28
N ASN A 19 10.34 2.79 -10.49
CA ASN A 19 11.56 2.05 -10.21
C ASN A 19 12.73 2.58 -11.05
N ALA A 20 12.52 2.75 -12.34
CA ALA A 20 13.53 3.31 -13.25
C ALA A 20 13.98 4.72 -12.84
N ALA A 21 13.07 5.57 -12.39
CA ALA A 21 13.39 6.91 -11.88
C ALA A 21 14.19 6.85 -10.58
N ARG A 22 13.83 5.94 -9.66
CA ARG A 22 14.54 5.72 -8.39
C ARG A 22 15.97 5.24 -8.64
N GLU A 23 16.16 4.33 -9.56
CA GLU A 23 17.46 3.77 -9.93
C GLU A 23 18.28 4.68 -10.84
N ARG A 24 17.72 5.79 -11.31
CA ARG A 24 18.33 6.71 -12.30
C ARG A 24 18.77 5.98 -13.57
N ASP A 25 17.94 5.05 -14.02
CA ASP A 25 18.21 4.14 -15.14
C ASP A 25 18.56 4.86 -16.47
N SER A 26 18.11 6.11 -16.64
CA SER A 26 18.48 6.93 -17.81
C SER A 26 19.98 7.24 -17.92
N ARG A 27 20.73 7.06 -16.84
CA ARG A 27 22.18 7.36 -16.77
C ARG A 27 23.07 6.12 -16.68
N LYS A 28 22.50 4.98 -16.36
CA LYS A 28 23.24 3.72 -16.22
C LYS A 28 22.92 2.83 -17.42
N ALA A 29 23.94 2.48 -18.18
CA ALA A 29 23.87 1.40 -19.15
C ALA A 29 23.84 0.03 -18.42
N THR A 30 22.86 -0.17 -17.53
CA THR A 30 22.59 -1.47 -16.95
C THR A 30 21.80 -2.25 -17.99
N SER A 31 22.50 -2.94 -18.83
CA SER A 31 21.93 -3.73 -19.91
C SER A 31 22.28 -5.19 -19.68
N GLU A 32 21.27 -6.02 -19.53
CA GLU A 32 21.47 -7.46 -19.67
C GLU A 32 21.39 -7.82 -21.14
N VAL A 33 22.34 -8.63 -21.58
CA VAL A 33 22.35 -9.18 -22.94
C VAL A 33 21.55 -10.48 -22.89
N THR A 34 20.42 -10.52 -23.58
CA THR A 34 19.63 -11.75 -23.73
C THR A 34 20.36 -12.77 -24.61
N GLU A 35 19.96 -14.06 -24.53
CA GLU A 35 20.51 -15.13 -25.36
C GLU A 35 20.47 -14.80 -26.87
N ASP A 36 19.52 -13.97 -27.29
CA ASP A 36 19.39 -13.46 -28.67
C ASP A 36 20.32 -12.27 -28.98
N GLY A 37 21.24 -11.89 -28.07
CA GLY A 37 22.18 -10.79 -28.26
C GLY A 37 21.55 -9.38 -28.16
N ARG A 38 20.29 -9.26 -27.70
CA ARG A 38 19.61 -7.97 -27.52
C ARG A 38 19.97 -7.39 -26.15
N VAL A 39 20.35 -6.12 -26.16
CA VAL A 39 20.59 -5.37 -24.94
C VAL A 39 19.24 -4.86 -24.42
N LEU A 40 18.80 -5.34 -23.25
CA LEU A 40 17.57 -4.91 -22.61
C LEU A 40 17.89 -4.07 -21.38
N SER A 41 17.18 -2.95 -21.22
CA SER A 41 17.21 -2.20 -19.97
C SER A 41 16.40 -2.92 -18.88
N VAL A 42 16.71 -2.66 -17.60
CA VAL A 42 15.94 -3.19 -16.45
C VAL A 42 14.45 -2.94 -16.62
N ARG A 43 14.05 -1.75 -17.10
CA ARG A 43 12.65 -1.42 -17.41
C ARG A 43 12.01 -2.38 -18.43
N SER A 44 12.78 -2.76 -19.45
CA SER A 44 12.28 -3.68 -20.48
C SER A 44 12.11 -5.08 -19.93
N LEU A 45 13.00 -5.51 -19.05
CA LEU A 45 12.92 -6.79 -18.35
C LEU A 45 11.72 -6.83 -17.41
N GLU A 46 11.59 -5.87 -16.49
CA GLU A 46 10.45 -5.77 -15.57
C GLU A 46 9.10 -5.72 -16.29
N ARG A 47 9.02 -5.04 -17.44
CA ARG A 47 7.80 -4.98 -18.23
C ARG A 47 7.45 -6.31 -18.90
N ARG A 48 8.45 -7.10 -19.29
CA ARG A 48 8.25 -8.37 -20.00
C ARG A 48 8.09 -9.55 -19.08
N GLU A 49 8.91 -9.61 -18.05
CA GLU A 49 9.06 -10.75 -17.16
C GLU A 49 8.34 -10.51 -15.82
N GLY A 50 8.11 -9.24 -15.47
CA GLY A 50 7.55 -8.86 -14.17
C GLY A 50 8.65 -8.52 -13.16
N ALA A 51 8.26 -8.43 -11.90
CA ALA A 51 9.15 -8.14 -10.79
C ALA A 51 9.07 -9.21 -9.71
N GLY A 52 10.13 -9.37 -8.96
CA GLY A 52 10.14 -10.25 -7.80
C GLY A 52 9.24 -9.75 -6.67
N GLN A 53 8.91 -10.65 -5.76
CA GLN A 53 8.02 -10.36 -4.62
C GLN A 53 8.50 -9.20 -3.75
N ALA A 54 9.83 -9.03 -3.61
CA ALA A 54 10.40 -7.91 -2.85
C ALA A 54 10.04 -6.55 -3.47
N THR A 55 10.21 -6.40 -4.78
CA THR A 55 9.86 -5.17 -5.51
C THR A 55 8.35 -4.89 -5.44
N LEU A 56 7.54 -5.94 -5.55
CA LEU A 56 6.08 -5.82 -5.43
C LEU A 56 5.68 -5.27 -4.06
N ARG A 57 6.29 -5.81 -3.00
CA ARG A 57 6.09 -5.35 -1.62
C ARG A 57 6.54 -3.91 -1.40
N GLU A 58 7.72 -3.53 -1.92
CA GLU A 58 8.24 -2.16 -1.81
C GLU A 58 7.32 -1.14 -2.49
N ASN A 59 6.83 -1.47 -3.68
CA ASN A 59 5.90 -0.61 -4.40
C ASN A 59 4.57 -0.45 -3.62
N LEU A 60 4.04 -1.54 -3.05
CA LEU A 60 2.85 -1.48 -2.22
C LEU A 60 3.10 -0.65 -0.95
N ALA A 61 4.23 -0.88 -0.26
CA ALA A 61 4.58 -0.12 0.95
C ALA A 61 4.63 1.39 0.68
N GLN A 62 5.21 1.79 -0.44
CA GLN A 62 5.27 3.20 -0.84
C GLN A 62 3.88 3.78 -1.12
N ASP A 63 3.02 3.04 -1.83
CA ASP A 63 1.67 3.49 -2.15
C ASP A 63 0.81 3.61 -0.88
N LEU A 64 0.89 2.63 0.01
CA LEU A 64 0.21 2.67 1.31
C LEU A 64 0.72 3.80 2.21
N ALA A 65 2.04 4.04 2.24
CA ALA A 65 2.61 5.16 2.97
C ALA A 65 2.10 6.51 2.44
N ASN A 66 2.02 6.68 1.13
CA ASN A 66 1.46 7.88 0.51
C ASN A 66 -0.03 8.06 0.85
N LEU A 67 -0.81 6.97 0.82
CA LEU A 67 -2.23 7.00 1.19
C LEU A 67 -2.42 7.45 2.64
N MET A 68 -1.63 6.88 3.55
CA MET A 68 -1.71 7.15 4.99
C MET A 68 -1.19 8.54 5.37
N ALA A 69 -0.30 9.12 4.56
CA ALA A 69 0.24 10.47 4.77
C ALA A 69 -0.65 11.58 4.21
N THR A 70 -1.71 11.24 3.48
CA THR A 70 -2.59 12.20 2.83
C THR A 70 -3.92 12.29 3.58
N ILE A 71 -4.42 13.51 3.82
CA ILE A 71 -5.76 13.75 4.37
C ILE A 71 -6.75 13.87 3.21
N ASN A 72 -7.87 13.15 3.30
CA ASN A 72 -8.89 13.14 2.25
C ASN A 72 -9.71 14.45 2.22
N LEU A 73 -10.32 14.73 1.08
CA LEU A 73 -11.08 15.97 0.86
C LEU A 73 -12.34 16.03 1.74
N ASP A 74 -13.01 14.90 2.00
CA ASP A 74 -14.23 14.81 2.82
C ASP A 74 -13.98 15.26 4.27
N SER A 75 -12.74 15.21 4.75
CA SER A 75 -12.35 15.75 6.06
C SER A 75 -12.26 17.27 6.10
N ALA A 76 -11.94 17.90 4.97
CA ALA A 76 -11.81 19.35 4.87
C ALA A 76 -13.12 20.04 4.44
N GLN A 77 -13.91 19.35 3.62
CA GLN A 77 -15.17 19.84 3.06
C GLN A 77 -16.17 18.71 2.90
N SER A 78 -17.40 18.87 3.42
CA SER A 78 -18.46 17.86 3.24
C SER A 78 -18.71 17.56 1.76
N LEU A 79 -18.64 16.28 1.43
CA LEU A 79 -18.96 15.77 0.10
C LEU A 79 -20.36 15.13 0.04
N ASP A 80 -21.28 15.53 0.92
CA ASP A 80 -22.64 15.01 0.91
C ASP A 80 -23.35 15.39 -0.39
N GLY A 81 -23.96 14.40 -1.04
CA GLY A 81 -24.54 14.53 -2.37
C GLY A 81 -23.54 14.41 -3.54
N PHE A 82 -22.26 14.27 -3.28
CA PHE A 82 -21.21 14.12 -4.30
C PHE A 82 -20.59 12.73 -4.28
N ASP A 83 -21.38 11.68 -4.40
CA ASP A 83 -20.93 10.28 -4.27
C ASP A 83 -19.83 9.89 -5.25
N HIS A 84 -19.82 10.46 -6.45
CA HIS A 84 -18.74 10.22 -7.42
C HIS A 84 -17.42 10.83 -6.97
N VAL A 85 -17.44 12.03 -6.37
CA VAL A 85 -16.25 12.67 -5.81
C VAL A 85 -15.74 11.89 -4.61
N LYS A 86 -16.62 11.44 -3.71
CA LYS A 86 -16.26 10.61 -2.55
C LYS A 86 -15.47 9.36 -2.93
N ARG A 87 -15.77 8.76 -4.08
CA ARG A 87 -15.13 7.54 -4.59
C ARG A 87 -14.02 7.79 -5.60
N SER A 88 -13.71 9.04 -5.90
CA SER A 88 -12.67 9.40 -6.87
C SER A 88 -11.32 9.65 -6.20
N VAL A 89 -10.29 9.76 -7.02
CA VAL A 89 -8.93 10.15 -6.58
C VAL A 89 -8.87 11.56 -5.97
N LEU A 90 -9.89 12.38 -6.14
CA LEU A 90 -9.99 13.70 -5.50
C LEU A 90 -10.17 13.56 -3.97
N ASN A 91 -10.77 12.46 -3.53
CA ASN A 91 -10.94 12.15 -2.12
C ASN A 91 -9.89 11.12 -1.62
N TYR A 92 -8.72 11.09 -2.26
CA TYR A 92 -7.61 10.20 -1.88
C TYR A 92 -7.06 10.58 -0.51
N GLY A 93 -6.85 9.59 0.35
CA GLY A 93 -6.24 9.76 1.66
C GLY A 93 -7.05 9.15 2.81
N MET A 94 -6.60 9.47 4.01
CA MET A 94 -7.22 9.08 5.28
C MET A 94 -8.08 10.22 5.84
N THR A 95 -9.03 9.87 6.69
CA THR A 95 -9.76 10.86 7.49
C THR A 95 -8.80 11.66 8.36
N ASP A 96 -9.05 12.96 8.53
CA ASP A 96 -8.28 13.81 9.44
C ASP A 96 -8.38 13.28 10.88
N LEU A 97 -7.24 13.05 11.48
CA LEU A 97 -7.11 12.48 12.82
C LEU A 97 -6.74 13.54 13.87
N THR A 98 -6.53 14.78 13.45
CA THR A 98 -6.29 15.88 14.37
C THR A 98 -7.57 16.12 15.21
N HIS A 99 -7.40 16.32 16.50
CA HIS A 99 -8.52 16.56 17.44
C HIS A 99 -9.39 15.32 17.79
N LEU A 100 -9.00 14.10 17.42
CA LEU A 100 -9.70 12.91 17.86
C LEU A 100 -9.35 12.55 19.31
N THR A 101 -10.33 12.66 20.19
CA THR A 101 -10.27 12.01 21.51
C THR A 101 -10.59 10.53 21.30
N VAL A 102 -9.68 9.63 21.67
CA VAL A 102 -9.81 8.20 21.34
C VAL A 102 -10.57 7.49 22.47
N ASP A 103 -11.85 7.34 22.32
CA ASP A 103 -12.68 6.40 23.06
C ASP A 103 -12.90 5.09 22.25
N ASP A 104 -13.49 4.07 22.86
CA ASP A 104 -13.67 2.76 22.22
C ASP A 104 -14.62 2.83 20.98
N SER A 105 -15.60 3.71 20.99
CA SER A 105 -16.52 3.89 19.86
C SER A 105 -15.79 4.51 18.66
N ARG A 106 -14.91 5.45 18.92
CA ARG A 106 -14.08 6.11 17.89
C ARG A 106 -12.99 5.21 17.35
N ARG A 107 -12.40 4.33 18.19
CA ARG A 107 -11.46 3.30 17.72
C ARG A 107 -12.10 2.38 16.69
N THR A 108 -13.34 1.96 16.94
CA THR A 108 -14.10 1.14 15.99
C THR A 108 -14.37 1.88 14.69
N LYS A 109 -14.78 3.14 14.77
CA LYS A 109 -14.98 3.99 13.59
C LYS A 109 -13.69 4.17 12.81
N LEU A 110 -12.58 4.39 13.49
CA LEU A 110 -11.26 4.55 12.89
C LEU A 110 -10.82 3.31 12.11
N ALA A 111 -11.06 2.11 12.65
CA ALA A 111 -10.82 0.85 11.95
C ALA A 111 -11.66 0.74 10.66
N GLN A 112 -12.92 1.19 10.71
CA GLN A 112 -13.81 1.18 9.55
C GLN A 112 -13.38 2.20 8.50
N ASP A 113 -12.99 3.40 8.91
CA ASP A 113 -12.51 4.46 8.01
C ASP A 113 -11.20 4.04 7.34
N LEU A 114 -10.28 3.43 8.09
CA LEU A 114 -9.04 2.85 7.55
C LEU A 114 -9.35 1.75 6.52
N LYS A 115 -10.24 0.82 6.85
CA LYS A 115 -10.67 -0.23 5.93
C LYS A 115 -11.29 0.36 4.66
N ARG A 116 -12.17 1.36 4.81
CA ARG A 116 -12.84 2.02 3.67
C ARG A 116 -11.82 2.71 2.76
N SER A 117 -10.87 3.45 3.33
CA SER A 117 -9.83 4.14 2.56
C SER A 117 -8.94 3.16 1.80
N LEU A 118 -8.51 2.07 2.43
CA LEU A 118 -7.75 1.01 1.78
C LEU A 118 -8.51 0.40 0.60
N LEU A 119 -9.78 0.04 0.78
CA LEU A 119 -10.60 -0.53 -0.30
C LEU A 119 -10.89 0.45 -1.44
N ALA A 120 -10.99 1.73 -1.14
CA ALA A 120 -11.27 2.75 -2.15
C ALA A 120 -10.05 3.09 -3.00
N HIS A 121 -8.86 3.06 -2.42
CA HIS A 121 -7.66 3.64 -3.03
C HIS A 121 -6.54 2.65 -3.32
N GLU A 122 -6.65 1.41 -2.82
CA GLU A 122 -5.69 0.34 -3.11
C GLU A 122 -6.37 -0.87 -3.78
N PRO A 123 -6.59 -0.80 -5.09
CA PRO A 123 -7.34 -1.82 -5.83
C PRO A 123 -6.61 -3.18 -5.92
N ARG A 124 -5.34 -3.24 -5.51
CA ARG A 124 -4.60 -4.50 -5.45
C ARG A 124 -4.97 -5.36 -4.24
N LEU A 125 -5.58 -4.77 -3.21
CA LEU A 125 -6.04 -5.55 -2.06
C LEU A 125 -7.34 -6.27 -2.39
N VAL A 126 -7.38 -7.58 -2.13
CA VAL A 126 -8.59 -8.39 -2.32
C VAL A 126 -9.60 -8.05 -1.22
N PRO A 127 -10.76 -7.48 -1.56
CA PRO A 127 -11.67 -6.89 -0.56
C PRO A 127 -12.17 -7.87 0.51
N GLU A 128 -12.39 -9.13 0.11
CA GLU A 128 -12.92 -10.19 0.96
C GLU A 128 -11.92 -10.64 2.01
N THR A 129 -10.63 -10.46 1.74
CA THR A 129 -9.54 -10.88 2.63
C THR A 129 -9.08 -9.79 3.57
N LEU A 130 -9.47 -8.51 3.31
CA LEU A 130 -9.04 -7.37 4.10
C LEU A 130 -9.67 -7.35 5.49
N VAL A 131 -8.86 -7.60 6.50
CA VAL A 131 -9.23 -7.55 7.90
C VAL A 131 -8.40 -6.49 8.62
N VAL A 132 -9.07 -5.60 9.34
CA VAL A 132 -8.45 -4.57 10.18
C VAL A 132 -8.84 -4.85 11.64
N LYS A 133 -7.87 -5.12 12.49
CA LYS A 133 -8.08 -5.42 13.91
C LYS A 133 -7.34 -4.41 14.78
N LEU A 134 -8.02 -3.91 15.79
CA LEU A 134 -7.37 -3.09 16.81
C LEU A 134 -6.33 -3.93 17.57
N ARG A 135 -5.08 -3.46 17.56
CA ARG A 135 -4.04 -4.03 18.43
C ARG A 135 -4.22 -3.44 19.83
N SER A 136 -4.35 -4.30 20.83
CA SER A 136 -4.39 -3.84 22.23
C SER A 136 -3.05 -3.24 22.60
N THR A 137 -2.95 -1.92 22.69
CA THR A 137 -1.77 -1.22 23.13
C THR A 137 -1.92 -0.83 24.61
N LEU A 138 -1.17 -1.50 25.44
CA LEU A 138 -0.99 -1.09 26.83
C LEU A 138 -0.12 0.19 26.87
N GLY A 139 -0.71 1.33 27.20
CA GLY A 139 0.03 2.36 27.89
C GLY A 139 0.36 3.69 27.21
N ARG A 140 -0.19 4.05 26.03
CA ARG A 140 -0.05 5.43 25.51
C ARG A 140 -1.38 5.96 25.01
N ASN A 141 -1.89 7.00 25.66
CA ASN A 141 -3.22 7.58 25.42
C ASN A 141 -3.42 8.19 24.02
N HIS A 142 -2.36 8.37 23.24
CA HIS A 142 -2.40 9.01 21.92
C HIS A 142 -1.95 8.11 20.77
N HIS A 143 -1.62 6.85 21.04
CA HIS A 143 -1.21 5.91 20.01
C HIS A 143 -2.21 4.77 19.90
N VAL A 144 -2.68 4.53 18.69
CA VAL A 144 -3.56 3.42 18.36
C VAL A 144 -2.92 2.63 17.23
N ALA A 145 -2.79 1.32 17.38
CA ALA A 145 -2.25 0.46 16.34
C ALA A 145 -3.31 -0.51 15.85
N PHE A 146 -3.30 -0.75 14.54
CA PHE A 146 -4.17 -1.72 13.87
C PHE A 146 -3.32 -2.77 13.17
N ASP A 147 -3.63 -4.03 13.43
CA ASP A 147 -3.12 -5.14 12.64
C ASP A 147 -3.98 -5.31 11.40
N ILE A 148 -3.37 -5.28 10.24
CA ILE A 148 -4.03 -5.37 8.96
C ILE A 148 -3.52 -6.60 8.24
N THR A 149 -4.45 -7.47 7.85
CA THR A 149 -4.15 -8.63 7.01
C THR A 149 -4.98 -8.56 5.75
N ALA A 150 -4.39 -8.90 4.63
CA ALA A 150 -5.04 -8.92 3.32
C ALA A 150 -4.29 -9.85 2.36
N GLU A 151 -4.92 -10.19 1.25
CA GLU A 151 -4.24 -10.72 0.09
C GLU A 151 -4.10 -9.62 -0.96
N MET A 152 -2.93 -9.55 -1.57
CA MET A 152 -2.71 -8.69 -2.71
C MET A 152 -2.91 -9.50 -3.98
N ALA A 153 -3.85 -9.06 -4.81
CA ALA A 153 -4.09 -9.64 -6.12
C ALA A 153 -2.81 -9.53 -6.97
N ALA A 154 -2.26 -10.66 -7.34
CA ALA A 154 -1.05 -10.77 -8.12
C ALA A 154 -1.13 -11.95 -9.08
N LYS A 155 -0.36 -11.92 -10.16
CA LYS A 155 -0.26 -13.05 -11.09
C LYS A 155 1.16 -13.59 -11.06
N PRO A 156 1.37 -14.90 -10.92
CA PRO A 156 0.38 -15.98 -11.11
C PRO A 156 -0.47 -16.33 -9.89
N VAL A 157 -0.14 -15.84 -8.68
CA VAL A 157 -0.86 -16.18 -7.44
C VAL A 157 -0.95 -14.97 -6.52
N ASP A 158 -2.03 -14.85 -5.78
CA ASP A 158 -2.22 -13.78 -4.81
C ASP A 158 -1.21 -13.90 -3.65
N VAL A 159 -0.78 -12.76 -3.14
CA VAL A 159 0.28 -12.66 -2.14
C VAL A 159 -0.34 -12.27 -0.80
N PRO A 160 -0.31 -13.14 0.22
CA PRO A 160 -0.81 -12.81 1.54
C PRO A 160 0.10 -11.79 2.23
N LEU A 161 -0.51 -10.74 2.77
CA LEU A 161 0.16 -9.60 3.38
C LEU A 161 -0.27 -9.42 4.83
N GLU A 162 0.67 -8.95 5.63
CA GLU A 162 0.41 -8.47 6.98
C GLU A 162 1.19 -7.19 7.22
N PHE A 163 0.55 -6.17 7.80
CA PHE A 163 1.20 -4.92 8.18
C PHE A 163 0.48 -4.26 9.36
N VAL A 164 1.15 -3.29 9.95
CA VAL A 164 0.63 -2.53 11.09
C VAL A 164 0.47 -1.08 10.67
N ALA A 165 -0.72 -0.53 10.91
CA ALA A 165 -0.96 0.90 10.84
C ALA A 165 -0.91 1.47 12.27
N GLU A 166 0.06 2.33 12.52
CA GLU A 166 0.23 3.04 13.79
C GLU A 166 -0.28 4.47 13.65
N ILE A 167 -1.24 4.83 14.48
CA ILE A 167 -1.89 6.12 14.46
C ILE A 167 -1.46 6.91 15.69
N ASP A 168 -0.81 8.03 15.46
CA ASP A 168 -0.55 9.04 16.48
C ASP A 168 -1.63 10.12 16.38
N THR A 169 -2.61 10.05 17.28
CA THR A 169 -3.73 11.01 17.31
C THR A 169 -3.30 12.38 17.84
N GLY A 170 -2.19 12.48 18.56
CA GLY A 170 -1.62 13.76 19.00
C GLY A 170 -0.97 14.52 17.85
N ALA A 171 -0.31 13.81 16.94
CA ALA A 171 0.31 14.40 15.76
C ALA A 171 -0.58 14.35 14.50
N GLY A 172 -1.74 13.67 14.56
CA GLY A 172 -2.60 13.46 13.40
C GLY A 172 -1.95 12.62 12.29
N LYS A 173 -1.01 11.75 12.63
CA LYS A 173 -0.20 10.99 11.67
C LYS A 173 -0.53 9.51 11.69
N VAL A 174 -0.52 8.91 10.51
CA VAL A 174 -0.55 7.46 10.34
C VAL A 174 0.77 7.00 9.78
N ALA A 175 1.39 6.01 10.41
CA ALA A 175 2.61 5.38 9.96
C ALA A 175 2.35 3.90 9.65
N LEU A 176 2.98 3.41 8.60
CA LEU A 176 2.98 2.00 8.25
C LEU A 176 4.24 1.36 8.79
N SER A 177 4.10 0.24 9.47
CA SER A 177 5.22 -0.57 9.94
C SER A 177 5.00 -2.05 9.65
N ASN A 178 6.10 -2.81 9.63
CA ASN A 178 6.10 -4.28 9.55
C ASN A 178 5.33 -4.87 8.36
N LEU A 179 5.42 -4.26 7.16
CA LEU A 179 4.85 -4.88 5.97
C LEU A 179 5.63 -6.15 5.61
N THR A 180 5.00 -7.29 5.83
CA THR A 180 5.56 -8.62 5.56
C THR A 180 4.63 -9.43 4.66
N VAL A 181 5.22 -10.36 3.93
CA VAL A 181 4.49 -11.40 3.24
C VAL A 181 4.38 -12.59 4.18
N ARG A 182 3.18 -13.08 4.37
CA ARG A 182 2.91 -14.26 5.17
C ARG A 182 3.36 -15.49 4.37
N GLY A 183 4.33 -16.24 4.91
CA GLY A 183 4.78 -17.50 4.34
C GLY A 183 3.86 -18.66 4.70
#